data_9a632ac85762e5f23ddfeba009bcd597
#
_entry.id   9a632ac85762e5f23ddfeba009bcd597
#
_cell.length_a   1.000
_cell.length_b   1.000
_cell.length_c   1.000
_cell.angle_alpha   90.00
_cell.angle_beta   90.00
_cell.angle_gamma   90.00
#
_symmetry.space_group_name_H-M   'P 1'
#
loop_
_entity.id
_entity.type
_entity.pdbx_description
1 polymer ?
#
loop_
_entity_poly.entity_id
_entity_poly.type
_entity_poly.pdbx_seq_one_letter_code
_entity_poly.pdbx_strand_id
1 'polypeptide(L)'
;MQKKQKIDRKGALYMAEQLTLTWIGHSCFKLDCGDYTIVFDPYEDGYVPGCPPVRESADLVLCSHDHKDHGASHLVKRIEGRENPFQIQVIHTWHDDQKGALRGRNQIHILDDGTFRMAHM
;
A
#
# COMPACT_ATOMS: atom_id res chain seq x y z
N MET A 1 7.91 12.89 6.10
CA MET A 1 7.22 13.88 5.22
C MET A 1 6.62 14.99 6.07
N GLN A 2 6.76 16.20 5.65
CA GLN A 2 6.23 17.34 6.41
C GLN A 2 4.78 17.64 6.03
N LYS A 3 3.96 17.93 7.03
CA LYS A 3 2.62 18.46 6.84
C LYS A 3 2.70 19.93 6.46
N LYS A 4 1.94 20.34 5.44
CA LYS A 4 1.86 21.73 5.01
C LYS A 4 0.67 22.39 5.65
N GLN A 5 0.86 23.62 6.17
CA GLN A 5 -0.25 24.48 6.59
C GLN A 5 -0.98 25.01 5.37
N LYS A 6 -2.29 24.96 5.41
CA LYS A 6 -3.19 25.55 4.41
C LYS A 6 -4.23 26.41 5.10
N ILE A 7 -4.81 27.31 4.33
CA ILE A 7 -5.93 28.15 4.76
C ILE A 7 -7.15 27.75 3.94
N ASP A 8 -8.25 27.43 4.61
CA ASP A 8 -9.50 27.11 3.94
C ASP A 8 -10.22 28.39 3.46
N ARG A 9 -11.37 28.22 2.79
CA ARG A 9 -12.15 29.35 2.25
C ARG A 9 -12.70 30.29 3.33
N LYS A 10 -12.78 29.83 4.58
CA LYS A 10 -13.24 30.61 5.74
C LYS A 10 -12.10 31.26 6.48
N GLY A 11 -10.86 31.11 6.02
CA GLY A 11 -9.68 31.64 6.67
C GLY A 11 -9.15 30.81 7.83
N ALA A 12 -9.68 29.60 8.07
CA ALA A 12 -9.19 28.71 9.11
C ALA A 12 -7.89 28.03 8.68
N LEU A 13 -6.89 28.01 9.55
CA LEU A 13 -5.65 27.29 9.34
C LEU A 13 -5.85 25.80 9.60
N TYR A 14 -5.34 24.96 8.72
CA TYR A 14 -5.32 23.52 8.93
C TYR A 14 -4.04 22.92 8.38
N MET A 15 -3.69 21.73 8.88
CA MET A 15 -2.55 20.96 8.41
C MET A 15 -3.00 19.98 7.33
N ALA A 16 -2.47 20.15 6.12
CA ALA A 16 -2.71 19.23 5.03
C ALA A 16 -1.57 18.21 4.96
N GLU A 17 -1.91 16.93 4.93
CA GLU A 17 -0.96 15.87 4.70
C GLU A 17 -0.65 15.74 3.21
N GLN A 18 0.60 15.45 2.91
CA GLN A 18 1.05 15.20 1.56
C GLN A 18 1.18 13.70 1.37
N LEU A 19 0.47 13.16 0.39
CA LEU A 19 0.56 11.75 0.02
C LEU A 19 1.60 11.57 -1.07
N THR A 20 2.47 10.59 -0.90
CA THR A 20 3.46 10.22 -1.92
C THR A 20 3.28 8.75 -2.24
N LEU A 21 3.00 8.45 -3.51
CA LEU A 21 2.95 7.08 -4.01
C LEU A 21 4.21 6.82 -4.82
N THR A 22 4.97 5.80 -4.40
CA THR A 22 6.22 5.41 -5.05
C THR A 22 6.07 4.02 -5.64
N TRP A 23 6.38 3.87 -6.92
CA TRP A 23 6.49 2.56 -7.54
C TRP A 23 7.90 2.00 -7.29
N ILE A 24 7.98 0.85 -6.62
CA ILE A 24 9.24 0.19 -6.31
C ILE A 24 9.63 -0.77 -7.42
N GLY A 25 8.69 -1.52 -7.91
CA GLY A 25 8.86 -2.45 -9.01
C GLY A 25 7.72 -3.45 -9.06
N HIS A 26 7.45 -4.02 -10.23
CA HIS A 26 6.35 -4.95 -10.44
C HIS A 26 5.03 -4.40 -9.89
N SER A 27 4.35 -5.11 -9.01
CA SER A 27 3.14 -4.63 -8.33
C SER A 27 3.43 -4.02 -6.95
N CYS A 28 4.70 -3.80 -6.62
CA CYS A 28 5.10 -3.25 -5.32
C CYS A 28 5.08 -1.73 -5.35
N PHE A 29 4.24 -1.16 -4.50
CA PHE A 29 4.10 0.29 -4.31
C PHE A 29 4.26 0.63 -2.84
N LYS A 30 4.70 1.85 -2.59
CA LYS A 30 4.77 2.44 -1.25
C LYS A 30 3.91 3.69 -1.22
N LEU A 31 2.96 3.74 -0.30
CA LEU A 31 2.14 4.91 -0.01
C LEU A 31 2.62 5.53 1.29
N ASP A 32 3.09 6.76 1.22
CA ASP A 32 3.60 7.51 2.37
C ASP A 32 2.71 8.72 2.64
N CYS A 33 2.12 8.78 3.84
CA CYS A 33 1.24 9.86 4.29
C CYS A 33 1.93 10.79 5.30
N GLY A 34 3.25 10.66 5.46
CA GLY A 34 4.01 11.40 6.45
C GLY A 34 4.13 10.66 7.78
N ASP A 35 3.01 10.41 8.44
CA ASP A 35 2.95 9.73 9.73
C ASP A 35 2.38 8.31 9.65
N TYR A 36 2.16 7.80 8.47
CA TYR A 36 1.77 6.42 8.21
C TYR A 36 2.24 5.97 6.83
N THR A 37 2.73 4.74 6.72
CA THR A 37 3.28 4.19 5.49
C THR A 37 2.71 2.80 5.23
N ILE A 38 2.30 2.55 3.99
CA ILE A 38 1.81 1.26 3.54
C ILE A 38 2.66 0.79 2.36
N VAL A 39 3.07 -0.47 2.39
CA VAL A 39 3.71 -1.14 1.25
C VAL A 39 2.76 -2.21 0.71
N PHE A 40 2.59 -2.21 -0.61
CA PHE A 40 1.74 -3.16 -1.33
C PHE A 40 2.60 -4.15 -2.10
N ASP A 41 2.25 -5.42 -2.05
CA ASP A 41 2.79 -6.50 -2.87
C ASP A 41 4.32 -6.55 -2.96
N PRO A 42 5.05 -6.62 -1.83
CA PRO A 42 6.49 -6.83 -1.87
C PRO A 42 6.82 -8.20 -2.47
N TYR A 43 7.90 -8.25 -3.24
CA TYR A 43 8.36 -9.47 -3.90
C TYR A 43 9.69 -9.96 -3.31
N GLU A 44 9.94 -11.28 -3.42
CA GLU A 44 11.17 -11.90 -2.98
C GLU A 44 12.38 -11.41 -3.78
N ASP A 45 13.55 -11.36 -3.12
CA ASP A 45 14.79 -10.94 -3.74
C ASP A 45 15.09 -11.76 -4.99
N GLY A 46 15.38 -11.08 -6.09
CA GLY A 46 15.74 -11.72 -7.36
C GLY A 46 14.60 -12.44 -8.07
N TYR A 47 13.40 -12.43 -7.51
CA TYR A 47 12.27 -13.14 -8.08
C TYR A 47 11.63 -12.42 -9.26
N VAL A 48 11.73 -11.10 -9.30
CA VAL A 48 11.23 -10.28 -10.40
C VAL A 48 12.43 -9.70 -11.16
N PRO A 49 12.72 -10.20 -12.38
CA PRO A 49 13.90 -9.74 -13.13
C PRO A 49 13.88 -8.24 -13.39
N GLY A 50 15.03 -7.59 -13.18
CA GLY A 50 15.19 -6.16 -13.41
C GLY A 50 14.66 -5.25 -12.31
N CYS A 51 14.04 -5.80 -11.27
CA CYS A 51 13.55 -5.03 -10.14
C CYS A 51 14.53 -5.09 -8.96
N PRO A 52 14.76 -3.97 -8.25
CA PRO A 52 15.66 -3.96 -7.09
C PRO A 52 15.04 -4.72 -5.92
N PRO A 53 15.86 -5.21 -4.97
CA PRO A 53 15.33 -5.81 -3.75
C PRO A 53 14.46 -4.83 -2.97
N VAL A 54 13.36 -5.32 -2.42
CA VAL A 54 12.50 -4.51 -1.54
C VAL A 54 13.20 -4.34 -0.20
N ARG A 55 13.48 -3.09 0.18
CA ARG A 55 14.13 -2.72 1.44
C ARG A 55 13.42 -1.52 2.03
N GLU A 56 12.22 -1.77 2.55
CA GLU A 56 11.32 -0.73 3.02
C GLU A 56 10.93 -0.94 4.48
N SER A 57 10.52 0.15 5.12
CA SER A 57 9.85 0.12 6.42
C SER A 57 8.44 0.65 6.25
N ALA A 58 7.47 0.03 6.90
CA ALA A 58 6.07 0.42 6.78
C ALA A 58 5.27 0.06 8.04
N ASP A 59 4.21 0.80 8.28
CA ASP A 59 3.25 0.49 9.34
C ASP A 59 2.38 -0.71 8.98
N LEU A 60 2.08 -0.85 7.68
CA LEU A 60 1.18 -1.87 7.19
C LEU A 60 1.71 -2.41 5.85
N VAL A 61 1.54 -3.71 5.65
CA VAL A 61 1.81 -4.37 4.37
C VAL A 61 0.52 -5.03 3.91
N LEU A 62 0.12 -4.73 2.68
CA LEU A 62 -1.07 -5.30 2.06
C LEU A 62 -0.66 -6.08 0.81
N CYS A 63 -1.02 -7.35 0.77
CA CYS A 63 -0.72 -8.22 -0.35
C CYS A 63 -2.00 -8.64 -1.05
N SER A 64 -2.03 -8.54 -2.37
CA SER A 64 -3.17 -8.95 -3.17
C SER A 64 -3.36 -10.47 -3.14
N HIS A 65 -2.26 -11.21 -3.14
CA HIS A 65 -2.26 -12.68 -3.04
C HIS A 65 -0.90 -13.17 -2.55
N ASP A 66 -0.83 -14.45 -2.18
CA ASP A 66 0.35 -15.07 -1.60
C ASP A 66 1.16 -15.81 -2.67
N HIS A 67 1.81 -15.04 -3.54
CA HIS A 67 2.83 -15.54 -4.47
C HIS A 67 4.16 -14.84 -4.20
N LYS A 68 5.26 -15.45 -4.58
CA LYS A 68 6.62 -14.91 -4.29
C LYS A 68 6.88 -13.55 -4.92
N ASP A 69 6.18 -13.23 -6.00
CA ASP A 69 6.30 -11.94 -6.66
C ASP A 69 5.31 -10.88 -6.11
N HIS A 70 4.49 -11.21 -5.11
CA HIS A 70 3.50 -10.31 -4.51
C HIS A 70 3.39 -10.38 -2.99
N GLY A 71 3.85 -11.43 -2.35
CA GLY A 71 3.53 -11.74 -0.96
C GLY A 71 4.70 -11.76 0.02
N ALA A 72 5.84 -11.13 -0.31
CA ALA A 72 7.03 -11.17 0.52
C ALA A 72 6.99 -10.17 1.69
N SER A 73 5.92 -10.17 2.46
CA SER A 73 5.70 -9.22 3.57
C SER A 73 6.82 -9.24 4.63
N HIS A 74 7.51 -10.37 4.79
CA HIS A 74 8.62 -10.51 5.75
C HIS A 74 9.83 -9.64 5.40
N LEU A 75 9.96 -9.16 4.17
CA LEU A 75 11.04 -8.27 3.76
C LEU A 75 10.83 -6.82 4.21
N VAL A 76 9.61 -6.48 4.59
CA VAL A 76 9.27 -5.12 5.04
C VAL A 76 9.44 -5.03 6.54
N LYS A 77 10.27 -4.08 6.98
CA LYS A 77 10.44 -3.79 8.40
C LYS A 77 9.21 -3.07 8.92
N ARG A 78 8.57 -3.63 9.95
CA ARG A 78 7.32 -3.07 10.50
C ARG A 78 7.60 -1.95 11.47
N ILE A 79 6.87 -0.85 11.27
CA ILE A 79 6.81 0.28 12.20
C ILE A 79 5.57 0.07 13.07
N GLU A 80 5.71 0.21 14.37
CA GLU A 80 4.59 0.00 15.30
C GLU A 80 4.21 1.30 16.02
N GLY A 81 2.99 1.34 16.53
CA GLY A 81 2.50 2.40 17.41
C GLY A 81 1.94 3.63 16.70
N ARG A 82 1.93 3.67 15.36
CA ARG A 82 1.31 4.76 14.62
C ARG A 82 -0.12 4.40 14.23
N GLU A 83 -1.00 5.39 14.25
CA GLU A 83 -2.40 5.20 13.96
C GLU A 83 -2.68 5.15 12.47
N ASN A 84 -3.47 4.19 12.04
CA ASN A 84 -3.88 4.03 10.64
C ASN A 84 -4.97 5.05 10.30
N PRO A 85 -4.72 6.01 9.39
CA PRO A 85 -5.73 6.98 9.00
C PRO A 85 -6.77 6.44 8.00
N PHE A 86 -6.55 5.23 7.48
CA PHE A 86 -7.40 4.67 6.42
C PHE A 86 -8.45 3.73 6.96
N GLN A 87 -9.65 3.81 6.41
CA GLN A 87 -10.59 2.71 6.40
C GLN A 87 -10.22 1.81 5.21
N ILE A 88 -10.08 0.51 5.47
CA ILE A 88 -9.64 -0.45 4.46
C ILE A 88 -10.76 -1.46 4.23
N GLN A 89 -11.24 -1.50 2.99
CA GLN A 89 -12.17 -2.52 2.51
C GLN A 89 -11.41 -3.55 1.70
N VAL A 90 -11.68 -4.82 1.97
CA VAL A 90 -11.10 -5.93 1.23
C VAL A 90 -12.17 -6.57 0.38
N ILE A 91 -11.93 -6.65 -0.92
CA ILE A 91 -12.79 -7.35 -1.87
C ILE A 91 -12.09 -8.64 -2.26
N HIS A 92 -12.71 -9.77 -1.96
CA HIS A 92 -12.19 -11.08 -2.32
C HIS A 92 -12.59 -11.43 -3.75
N THR A 93 -11.62 -11.84 -4.54
CA THR A 93 -11.81 -12.22 -5.93
C THR A 93 -10.89 -13.39 -6.30
N TRP A 94 -10.87 -13.74 -7.56
CA TRP A 94 -10.00 -14.78 -8.10
C TRP A 94 -8.90 -14.17 -8.95
N HIS A 95 -7.73 -14.80 -8.96
CA HIS A 95 -6.61 -14.39 -9.79
C HIS A 95 -6.71 -14.91 -11.23
N ASP A 96 -7.79 -15.60 -11.56
CA ASP A 96 -8.06 -16.16 -12.88
C ASP A 96 -9.57 -16.12 -13.17
N ASP A 97 -9.96 -16.52 -14.35
CA ASP A 97 -11.36 -16.58 -14.79
C ASP A 97 -12.05 -17.92 -14.48
N GLN A 98 -11.38 -18.81 -13.72
CA GLN A 98 -11.86 -20.15 -13.37
C GLN A 98 -12.04 -20.34 -11.87
N LYS A 99 -12.46 -19.29 -11.16
CA LYS A 99 -12.72 -19.28 -9.71
C LYS A 99 -11.55 -19.79 -8.88
N GLY A 100 -10.34 -19.39 -9.28
CA GLY A 100 -9.11 -19.73 -8.54
C GLY A 100 -8.50 -21.07 -8.88
N ALA A 101 -9.04 -21.81 -9.83
CA ALA A 101 -8.54 -23.16 -10.17
C ALA A 101 -7.10 -23.14 -10.70
N LEU A 102 -6.68 -22.06 -11.39
CA LEU A 102 -5.36 -21.93 -11.97
C LEU A 102 -4.38 -21.15 -11.11
N ARG A 103 -4.80 -20.03 -10.50
CA ARG A 103 -3.91 -19.09 -9.80
C ARG A 103 -4.36 -18.73 -8.39
N GLY A 104 -5.49 -19.27 -7.94
CA GLY A 104 -5.98 -19.10 -6.59
C GLY A 104 -6.74 -17.79 -6.36
N ARG A 105 -6.78 -17.38 -5.10
CA ARG A 105 -7.51 -16.19 -4.64
C ARG A 105 -6.70 -14.93 -4.85
N ASN A 106 -7.42 -13.82 -4.98
CA ASN A 106 -6.85 -12.49 -5.03
C ASN A 106 -7.67 -11.55 -4.14
N GLN A 107 -7.04 -10.49 -3.65
CA GLN A 107 -7.68 -9.46 -2.84
C GLN A 107 -7.46 -8.10 -3.47
N ILE A 108 -8.52 -7.30 -3.50
CA ILE A 108 -8.46 -5.89 -3.85
C ILE A 108 -8.62 -5.11 -2.55
N HIS A 109 -7.67 -4.23 -2.26
CA HIS A 109 -7.71 -3.37 -1.09
C HIS A 109 -8.13 -1.97 -1.50
N ILE A 110 -9.21 -1.47 -0.89
CA ILE A 110 -9.68 -0.10 -1.08
C ILE A 110 -9.38 0.68 0.19
N LEU A 111 -8.62 1.76 0.06
CA LEU A 111 -8.22 2.63 1.16
C LEU A 111 -8.90 3.98 1.02
N ASP A 112 -9.43 4.49 2.14
CA ASP A 112 -10.13 5.76 2.18
C ASP A 112 -9.84 6.46 3.51
N ASP A 113 -9.29 7.69 3.45
CA ASP A 113 -9.02 8.51 4.65
C ASP A 113 -10.02 9.67 4.80
N GLY A 114 -11.08 9.69 3.98
CA GLY A 114 -12.08 10.75 3.94
C GLY A 114 -11.82 11.82 2.89
N THR A 115 -10.59 11.97 2.41
CA THR A 115 -10.23 12.94 1.35
C THR A 115 -9.55 12.28 0.16
N PHE A 116 -8.87 11.17 0.39
CA PHE A 116 -8.16 10.39 -0.61
C PHE A 116 -8.67 8.98 -0.63
N ARG A 117 -8.84 8.43 -1.81
CA ARG A 117 -9.31 7.06 -1.99
C ARG A 117 -8.54 6.38 -3.10
N MET A 118 -8.09 5.16 -2.84
CA MET A 118 -7.40 4.35 -3.84
C MET A 118 -7.78 2.88 -3.71
N ALA A 119 -7.55 2.14 -4.80
CA ALA A 119 -7.64 0.69 -4.81
C ALA A 119 -6.33 0.11 -5.34
N HIS A 120 -5.92 -1.00 -4.75
CA HIS A 120 -4.78 -1.80 -5.20
C HIS A 120 -5.24 -3.24 -5.41
N MET A 121 -4.86 -3.83 -6.55
CA MET A 121 -5.20 -5.21 -6.92
C MET A 121 -4.04 -5.91 -7.61
#